data_bb36469380dc470972109ad53e902933
#
_entry.id   bb36469380dc470972109ad53e902933
#
_cell.length_a   1.000
_cell.length_b   1.000
_cell.length_c   1.000
_cell.angle_alpha   90.00
_cell.angle_beta   90.00
_cell.angle_gamma   90.00
#
_symmetry.space_group_name_H-M   'P 1'
#
loop_
_entity.id
_entity.type
_entity.pdbx_description
1 polymer ?
#
loop_
_entity_poly.entity_id
_entity_poly.type
_entity_poly.pdbx_seq_one_letter_code
_entity_poly.pdbx_strand_id
1 'polypeptide(L)'
;VKFEAGKNIIHAALTILKYPSLEVVEQNGISQEITFDYISGLLTFREGAPLMSLFRRTSQNIDLIVFHSHGQSHPRKFGLASHLGVLLDVPSIGVSNKMLVGSHDHMSQQKYSEKPILLNGETVGMALRSKENKKPIYVSTGHRSDLTSAVKLTKHLVKNYRPVSYTHLRAHETES
;
A
#
# COMPACT_ATOMS: atom_id res chain seq x y z
N VAL A 1 -6.31 -0.74 -4.98
CA VAL A 1 -7.78 -0.65 -4.99
C VAL A 1 -8.23 0.56 -5.81
N LYS A 2 -9.27 0.43 -6.60
CA LYS A 2 -9.86 1.50 -7.43
C LYS A 2 -11.39 1.45 -7.30
N PHE A 3 -12.03 2.61 -7.30
CA PHE A 3 -13.50 2.74 -7.29
C PHE A 3 -14.01 3.14 -8.66
N GLU A 4 -15.12 2.56 -9.10
CA GLU A 4 -15.81 2.99 -10.30
C GLU A 4 -16.71 4.19 -9.99
N ALA A 5 -16.49 5.31 -10.69
CA ALA A 5 -17.25 6.52 -10.46
C ALA A 5 -18.75 6.28 -10.77
N GLY A 6 -19.64 6.67 -9.84
CA GLY A 6 -21.09 6.53 -10.00
C GLY A 6 -21.62 5.10 -9.76
N LYS A 7 -20.78 4.14 -9.43
CA LYS A 7 -21.17 2.79 -9.05
C LYS A 7 -20.55 2.41 -7.70
N ASN A 8 -21.26 1.64 -6.90
CA ASN A 8 -20.75 1.09 -5.64
C ASN A 8 -19.87 -0.14 -5.89
N ILE A 9 -18.95 -0.07 -6.87
CA ILE A 9 -18.07 -1.17 -7.23
C ILE A 9 -16.63 -0.81 -6.90
N ILE A 10 -15.96 -1.71 -6.22
CA ILE A 10 -14.53 -1.67 -5.92
C ILE A 10 -13.80 -2.73 -6.75
N HIS A 11 -12.68 -2.31 -7.34
CA HIS A 11 -11.74 -3.20 -8.00
C HIS A 11 -10.50 -3.31 -7.13
N ALA A 12 -10.16 -4.50 -6.71
CA ALA A 12 -8.93 -4.79 -5.98
C ALA A 12 -8.04 -5.73 -6.79
N ALA A 13 -6.73 -5.58 -6.65
CA ALA A 13 -5.75 -6.44 -7.29
C ALA A 13 -4.64 -6.83 -6.31
N LEU A 14 -4.15 -8.04 -6.47
CA LEU A 14 -3.00 -8.61 -5.79
C LEU A 14 -1.96 -9.03 -6.83
N THR A 15 -0.71 -8.64 -6.64
CA THR A 15 0.42 -9.12 -7.43
C THR A 15 1.45 -9.73 -6.49
N ILE A 16 1.82 -10.96 -6.72
CA ILE A 16 2.84 -11.68 -5.94
C ILE A 16 4.14 -11.67 -6.73
N LEU A 17 5.18 -11.20 -6.06
CA LEU A 17 6.52 -11.05 -6.62
C LEU A 17 7.51 -11.93 -5.86
N LYS A 18 8.40 -12.57 -6.58
CA LYS A 18 9.54 -13.28 -5.99
C LYS A 18 10.63 -12.26 -5.61
N TYR A 19 11.02 -12.23 -4.35
CA TYR A 19 12.11 -11.36 -3.90
C TYR A 19 13.46 -12.12 -3.94
N PRO A 20 14.58 -11.50 -4.37
CA PRO A 20 14.74 -10.08 -4.76
C PRO A 20 14.57 -9.83 -6.26
N SER A 21 14.30 -10.82 -7.09
CA SER A 21 14.22 -10.70 -8.57
C SER A 21 13.07 -9.80 -9.04
N LEU A 22 12.01 -9.68 -8.24
CA LEU A 22 10.76 -8.99 -8.55
C LEU A 22 10.02 -9.61 -9.77
N GLU A 23 10.29 -10.86 -10.05
CA GLU A 23 9.55 -11.66 -11.02
C GLU A 23 8.11 -11.84 -10.54
N VAL A 24 7.15 -11.65 -11.44
CA VAL A 24 5.73 -11.84 -11.14
C VAL A 24 5.43 -13.34 -11.11
N VAL A 25 4.99 -13.82 -9.94
CA VAL A 25 4.60 -15.23 -9.73
C VAL A 25 3.11 -15.42 -9.98
N GLU A 26 2.29 -14.46 -9.51
CA GLU A 26 0.85 -14.54 -9.59
C GLU A 26 0.23 -13.15 -9.64
N GLN A 27 -0.87 -13.00 -10.38
CA GLN A 27 -1.68 -11.79 -10.37
C GLN A 27 -3.16 -12.17 -10.30
N ASN A 28 -3.86 -11.57 -9.36
CA ASN A 28 -5.28 -11.77 -9.16
C ASN A 28 -6.01 -10.43 -9.06
N GLY A 29 -7.23 -10.40 -9.58
CA GLY A 29 -8.13 -9.26 -9.48
C GLY A 29 -9.52 -9.67 -9.04
N ILE A 30 -10.24 -8.77 -8.40
CA ILE A 30 -11.64 -8.93 -8.02
C ILE A 30 -12.38 -7.62 -8.19
N SER A 31 -13.62 -7.72 -8.65
CA SER A 31 -14.58 -6.63 -8.63
C SER A 31 -15.71 -7.01 -7.70
N GLN A 32 -16.05 -6.15 -6.77
CA GLN A 32 -17.05 -6.42 -5.75
C GLN A 32 -17.88 -5.18 -5.47
N GLU A 33 -19.17 -5.36 -5.21
CA GLU A 33 -20.03 -4.30 -4.73
C GLU A 33 -19.67 -3.92 -3.29
N ILE A 34 -19.73 -2.63 -2.98
CA ILE A 34 -19.44 -2.07 -1.67
C ILE A 34 -20.73 -1.67 -1.00
N THR A 35 -20.90 -2.14 0.22
CA THR A 35 -22.04 -1.78 1.08
C THR A 35 -21.68 -0.75 2.15
N PHE A 36 -20.39 -0.45 2.32
CA PHE A 36 -19.91 0.47 3.36
C PHE A 36 -19.51 1.81 2.74
N ASP A 37 -20.10 2.91 3.24
CA ASP A 37 -19.77 4.26 2.79
C ASP A 37 -18.34 4.67 3.13
N TYR A 38 -17.81 5.66 2.36
CA TYR A 38 -16.51 6.21 2.67
C TYR A 38 -16.57 7.05 3.94
N ILE A 39 -15.87 6.58 4.97
CA ILE A 39 -15.64 7.32 6.22
C ILE A 39 -14.14 7.45 6.41
N SER A 40 -13.67 8.70 6.54
CA SER A 40 -12.24 8.98 6.74
C SER A 40 -11.71 8.25 7.99
N GLY A 41 -10.58 7.53 7.85
CA GLY A 41 -10.01 6.72 8.92
C GLY A 41 -10.66 5.36 9.13
N LEU A 42 -11.67 4.97 8.31
CA LEU A 42 -12.30 3.65 8.35
C LEU A 42 -12.16 2.89 7.02
N LEU A 43 -11.09 3.15 6.29
CA LEU A 43 -10.85 2.58 4.96
C LEU A 43 -10.87 1.04 4.94
N THR A 44 -10.40 0.41 6.01
CA THR A 44 -10.37 -1.05 6.12
C THR A 44 -11.76 -1.67 6.05
N PHE A 45 -12.79 -1.02 6.59
CA PHE A 45 -14.16 -1.55 6.52
C PHE A 45 -14.73 -1.48 5.10
N ARG A 46 -14.24 -0.57 4.28
CA ARG A 46 -14.62 -0.43 2.88
C ARG A 46 -13.80 -1.32 1.94
N GLU A 47 -12.50 -1.39 2.13
CA GLU A 47 -11.56 -2.08 1.22
C GLU A 47 -11.13 -3.45 1.73
N GLY A 48 -11.33 -3.76 3.00
CA GLY A 48 -10.80 -4.98 3.63
C GLY A 48 -11.41 -6.26 3.08
N ALA A 49 -12.73 -6.32 2.90
CA ALA A 49 -13.40 -7.53 2.43
C ALA A 49 -12.91 -8.00 1.04
N PRO A 50 -12.85 -7.14 0.00
CA PRO A 50 -12.30 -7.55 -1.30
C PRO A 50 -10.81 -7.91 -1.23
N LEU A 51 -10.00 -7.22 -0.42
CA LEU A 51 -8.60 -7.58 -0.23
C LEU A 51 -8.45 -8.94 0.46
N MET A 52 -9.20 -9.20 1.52
CA MET A 52 -9.21 -10.52 2.18
C MET A 52 -9.66 -11.64 1.22
N SER A 53 -10.62 -11.35 0.34
CA SER A 53 -11.06 -12.31 -0.68
C SER A 53 -9.95 -12.65 -1.68
N LEU A 54 -9.11 -11.68 -2.06
CA LEU A 54 -7.94 -11.93 -2.90
C LEU A 54 -6.92 -12.82 -2.22
N PHE A 55 -6.61 -12.55 -0.93
CA PHE A 55 -5.67 -13.37 -0.17
C PHE A 55 -6.13 -14.82 -0.03
N ARG A 56 -7.42 -15.06 0.11
CA ARG A 56 -7.98 -16.43 0.18
C ARG A 56 -7.91 -17.20 -1.14
N ARG A 57 -7.73 -16.50 -2.27
CA ARG A 57 -7.65 -17.12 -3.60
C ARG A 57 -6.25 -17.54 -4.02
N THR A 58 -5.21 -16.99 -3.38
CA THR A 58 -3.84 -17.40 -3.67
C THR A 58 -3.46 -18.66 -2.91
N SER A 59 -2.72 -19.53 -3.58
CA SER A 59 -2.06 -20.71 -2.99
C SER A 59 -0.61 -20.41 -2.58
N GLN A 60 -0.11 -19.22 -2.89
CA GLN A 60 1.26 -18.83 -2.59
C GLN A 60 1.44 -18.51 -1.11
N ASN A 61 2.57 -18.92 -0.55
CA ASN A 61 3.00 -18.45 0.76
C ASN A 61 3.51 -17.02 0.65
N ILE A 62 2.98 -16.12 1.48
CA ILE A 62 3.29 -14.69 1.44
C ILE A 62 4.09 -14.31 2.68
N ASP A 63 5.36 -13.91 2.49
CA ASP A 63 6.25 -13.53 3.58
C ASP A 63 6.04 -12.09 4.04
N LEU A 64 5.57 -11.20 3.14
CA LEU A 64 5.32 -9.79 3.43
C LEU A 64 4.31 -9.20 2.44
N ILE A 65 3.46 -8.30 2.95
CA ILE A 65 2.48 -7.58 2.15
C ILE A 65 2.81 -6.10 2.09
N VAL A 66 2.79 -5.54 0.88
CA VAL A 66 2.89 -4.08 0.65
C VAL A 66 1.51 -3.57 0.25
N PHE A 67 0.86 -2.86 1.17
CA PHE A 67 -0.44 -2.23 0.90
C PHE A 67 -0.26 -0.83 0.31
N HIS A 68 -1.01 -0.53 -0.75
CA HIS A 68 -1.15 0.86 -1.22
C HIS A 68 -2.08 1.65 -0.29
N SER A 69 -1.61 1.89 0.92
CA SER A 69 -2.35 2.54 2.00
C SER A 69 -1.39 2.98 3.11
N HIS A 70 -1.94 3.31 4.28
CA HIS A 70 -1.19 3.63 5.49
C HIS A 70 -1.23 2.50 6.51
N GLY A 71 -0.12 2.35 7.24
CA GLY A 71 -0.04 1.55 8.46
C GLY A 71 -0.09 2.45 9.70
N GLN A 72 1.01 2.59 10.44
CA GLN A 72 1.07 3.47 11.63
C GLN A 72 0.95 4.97 11.30
N SER A 73 1.23 5.41 10.07
CA SER A 73 0.99 6.78 9.62
C SER A 73 -0.51 7.07 9.44
N HIS A 74 -1.27 6.95 10.53
CA HIS A 74 -2.71 7.05 10.57
C HIS A 74 -3.16 7.76 11.86
N PRO A 75 -4.31 8.49 11.91
CA PRO A 75 -4.75 9.19 13.11
C PRO A 75 -4.83 8.30 14.37
N ARG A 76 -5.21 7.03 14.20
CA ARG A 76 -5.26 6.03 15.26
C ARG A 76 -4.01 5.15 15.34
N LYS A 77 -2.93 5.50 14.63
CA LYS A 77 -1.72 4.65 14.46
C LYS A 77 -2.03 3.22 13.99
N PHE A 78 -3.18 3.02 13.38
CA PHE A 78 -3.70 1.71 12.96
C PHE A 78 -4.50 1.84 11.66
N GLY A 79 -3.80 2.03 10.55
CA GLY A 79 -4.37 2.11 9.21
C GLY A 79 -4.60 0.74 8.58
N LEU A 80 -5.04 0.71 7.32
CA LEU A 80 -5.41 -0.50 6.59
C LEU A 80 -4.27 -1.54 6.57
N ALA A 81 -3.02 -1.10 6.34
CA ALA A 81 -1.88 -2.03 6.32
C ALA A 81 -1.63 -2.69 7.67
N SER A 82 -1.79 -1.96 8.79
CA SER A 82 -1.71 -2.55 10.13
C SER A 82 -2.86 -3.50 10.40
N HIS A 83 -4.08 -3.08 10.08
CA HIS A 83 -5.30 -3.83 10.36
C HIS A 83 -5.33 -5.17 9.58
N LEU A 84 -5.13 -5.13 8.26
CA LEU A 84 -5.11 -6.36 7.47
C LEU A 84 -3.88 -7.22 7.75
N GLY A 85 -2.73 -6.63 8.08
CA GLY A 85 -1.56 -7.38 8.51
C GLY A 85 -1.83 -8.22 9.75
N VAL A 86 -2.52 -7.65 10.75
CA VAL A 86 -2.95 -8.37 11.96
C VAL A 86 -3.96 -9.46 11.62
N LEU A 87 -4.99 -9.17 10.82
CA LEU A 87 -6.03 -10.14 10.46
C LEU A 87 -5.49 -11.33 9.65
N LEU A 88 -4.47 -11.11 8.84
CA LEU A 88 -3.82 -12.15 8.03
C LEU A 88 -2.66 -12.83 8.77
N ASP A 89 -2.22 -12.26 9.88
CA ASP A 89 -1.00 -12.63 10.63
C ASP A 89 0.27 -12.66 9.75
N VAL A 90 0.36 -11.73 8.78
CA VAL A 90 1.48 -11.61 7.83
C VAL A 90 2.15 -10.25 8.01
N PRO A 91 3.51 -10.19 8.04
CA PRO A 91 4.23 -8.94 8.02
C PRO A 91 3.72 -7.99 6.94
N SER A 92 3.54 -6.72 7.28
CA SER A 92 2.95 -5.77 6.34
C SER A 92 3.53 -4.37 6.47
N ILE A 93 3.55 -3.65 5.36
CA ILE A 93 3.90 -2.23 5.29
C ILE A 93 2.87 -1.47 4.46
N GLY A 94 2.73 -0.18 4.76
CA GLY A 94 1.90 0.74 3.98
C GLY A 94 2.78 1.66 3.13
N VAL A 95 2.44 1.81 1.85
CA VAL A 95 3.07 2.77 0.93
C VAL A 95 1.98 3.59 0.26
N SER A 96 1.99 4.92 0.42
CA SER A 96 0.94 5.80 -0.09
C SER A 96 1.53 6.96 -0.91
N ASN A 97 0.75 7.49 -1.84
CA ASN A 97 1.08 8.69 -2.61
C ASN A 97 0.67 10.00 -1.91
N LYS A 98 -0.06 9.92 -0.80
CA LYS A 98 -0.52 11.08 -0.02
C LYS A 98 -0.18 10.87 1.45
N MET A 99 0.29 11.92 2.10
CA MET A 99 0.42 11.94 3.55
C MET A 99 -0.96 12.09 4.18
N LEU A 100 -1.27 11.28 5.18
CA LEU A 100 -2.55 11.29 5.87
C LEU A 100 -2.48 12.07 7.19
N VAL A 101 -1.37 11.94 7.91
CA VAL A 101 -1.13 12.59 9.21
C VAL A 101 0.32 13.03 9.33
N GLY A 102 0.57 13.93 10.27
CA GLY A 102 1.90 14.41 10.61
C GLY A 102 2.47 15.42 9.60
N SER A 103 3.74 15.68 9.73
CA SER A 103 4.51 16.57 8.86
C SER A 103 5.94 16.04 8.71
N HIS A 104 6.66 16.51 7.72
CA HIS A 104 8.08 16.28 7.56
C HIS A 104 8.78 17.55 7.13
N ASP A 105 10.06 17.68 7.46
CA ASP A 105 10.90 18.80 7.06
C ASP A 105 11.06 18.89 5.54
N HIS A 106 11.62 20.02 5.09
CA HIS A 106 11.99 20.19 3.70
C HIS A 106 12.90 19.03 3.24
N MET A 107 12.57 18.47 2.09
CA MET A 107 13.26 17.31 1.53
C MET A 107 13.93 17.64 0.20
N SER A 108 15.18 17.22 0.02
CA SER A 108 15.91 17.34 -1.23
C SER A 108 15.12 16.77 -2.42
N GLN A 109 15.30 17.33 -3.61
CA GLN A 109 14.70 16.85 -4.85
C GLN A 109 15.36 15.58 -5.39
N GLN A 110 16.49 15.17 -4.82
CA GLN A 110 17.26 14.00 -5.25
C GLN A 110 16.49 12.71 -4.98
N LYS A 111 16.62 11.75 -5.90
CA LYS A 111 16.09 10.38 -5.74
C LYS A 111 16.65 9.73 -4.46
N TYR A 112 15.80 9.02 -3.75
CA TYR A 112 16.07 8.35 -2.48
C TYR A 112 16.34 9.28 -1.28
N SER A 113 16.16 10.60 -1.42
CA SER A 113 16.09 11.44 -0.23
C SER A 113 14.91 11.01 0.64
N GLU A 114 15.08 11.08 1.95
CA GLU A 114 14.10 10.64 2.93
C GLU A 114 14.03 11.59 4.12
N LYS A 115 12.85 11.72 4.71
CA LYS A 115 12.59 12.49 5.93
C LYS A 115 11.56 11.78 6.79
N PRO A 116 11.77 11.72 8.12
CA PRO A 116 10.78 11.14 9.01
C PRO A 116 9.48 11.95 8.98
N ILE A 117 8.37 11.26 9.06
CA ILE A 117 7.05 11.86 9.26
C ILE A 117 6.80 11.88 10.76
N LEU A 118 6.66 13.08 11.31
CA LEU A 118 6.44 13.29 12.74
C LEU A 118 4.97 13.59 13.02
N LEU A 119 4.41 12.90 13.99
CA LEU A 119 3.08 13.14 14.55
C LEU A 119 3.22 13.29 16.07
N ASN A 120 2.96 14.47 16.60
CA ASN A 120 3.15 14.78 18.02
C ASN A 120 4.55 14.43 18.57
N GLY A 121 5.59 14.67 17.76
CA GLY A 121 6.98 14.38 18.13
C GLY A 121 7.44 12.93 17.91
N GLU A 122 6.54 12.03 17.57
CA GLU A 122 6.87 10.62 17.28
C GLU A 122 6.98 10.36 15.78
N THR A 123 7.95 9.55 15.37
CA THR A 123 8.09 9.10 13.99
C THR A 123 7.03 8.02 13.69
N VAL A 124 6.10 8.34 12.78
CA VAL A 124 5.02 7.44 12.36
C VAL A 124 5.21 6.89 10.94
N GLY A 125 6.24 7.33 10.24
CA GLY A 125 6.55 6.89 8.90
C GLY A 125 7.73 7.63 8.29
N MET A 126 7.96 7.43 7.00
CA MET A 126 9.03 8.05 6.24
C MET A 126 8.49 8.61 4.92
N ALA A 127 8.76 9.88 4.63
CA ALA A 127 8.61 10.44 3.30
C ALA A 127 9.85 10.02 2.48
N LEU A 128 9.64 9.38 1.34
CA LEU A 128 10.69 8.86 0.47
C LEU A 128 10.51 9.39 -0.95
N ARG A 129 11.53 9.99 -1.52
CA ARG A 129 11.51 10.43 -2.92
C ARG A 129 11.87 9.28 -3.85
N SER A 130 10.88 8.66 -4.45
CA SER A 130 11.07 7.52 -5.36
C SER A 130 11.69 7.91 -6.70
N LYS A 131 11.49 9.16 -7.14
CA LYS A 131 12.04 9.75 -8.36
C LYS A 131 12.47 11.19 -8.12
N GLU A 132 13.55 11.58 -8.80
CA GLU A 132 14.03 12.96 -8.80
C GLU A 132 12.93 13.94 -9.27
N ASN A 133 12.84 15.10 -8.62
CA ASN A 133 11.88 16.16 -8.94
C ASN A 133 10.39 15.72 -8.95
N LYS A 134 10.04 14.60 -8.31
CA LYS A 134 8.64 14.16 -8.15
C LYS A 134 8.21 14.24 -6.69
N LYS A 135 6.90 14.28 -6.45
CA LYS A 135 6.36 14.22 -5.08
C LYS A 135 6.83 12.94 -4.39
N PRO A 136 7.12 12.99 -3.08
CA PRO A 136 7.49 11.81 -2.32
C PRO A 136 6.32 10.81 -2.23
N ILE A 137 6.68 9.58 -1.93
CA ILE A 137 5.76 8.55 -1.42
C ILE A 137 5.97 8.43 0.08
N TYR A 138 4.99 7.90 0.78
CA TYR A 138 4.95 7.84 2.23
C TYR A 138 4.90 6.39 2.68
N VAL A 139 5.95 5.97 3.39
CA VAL A 139 6.14 4.59 3.86
C VAL A 139 5.84 4.53 5.35
N SER A 140 5.10 3.55 5.79
CA SER A 140 4.83 3.31 7.22
C SER A 140 4.80 1.82 7.53
N THR A 141 5.11 1.48 8.77
CA THR A 141 5.00 0.11 9.27
C THR A 141 3.54 -0.32 9.39
N GLY A 142 3.30 -1.59 9.17
CA GLY A 142 2.02 -2.24 9.44
C GLY A 142 2.13 -3.22 10.61
N HIS A 143 2.04 -4.51 10.34
CA HIS A 143 2.16 -5.61 11.29
C HIS A 143 3.54 -6.26 11.18
N ARG A 144 4.19 -6.57 12.31
CA ARG A 144 5.49 -7.28 12.39
C ARG A 144 6.56 -6.72 11.44
N SER A 145 6.64 -5.41 11.30
CA SER A 145 7.61 -4.74 10.44
C SER A 145 8.24 -3.55 11.16
N ASP A 146 9.46 -3.21 10.79
CA ASP A 146 10.14 -1.99 11.24
C ASP A 146 10.30 -0.98 10.09
N LEU A 147 10.45 0.30 10.43
CA LEU A 147 10.47 1.37 9.46
C LEU A 147 11.70 1.33 8.55
N THR A 148 12.85 0.95 9.08
CA THR A 148 14.11 0.88 8.33
C THR A 148 14.02 -0.17 7.23
N SER A 149 13.56 -1.38 7.56
CA SER A 149 13.34 -2.47 6.61
C SER A 149 12.25 -2.11 5.59
N ALA A 150 11.16 -1.47 6.04
CA ALA A 150 10.09 -1.02 5.15
C ALA A 150 10.60 -0.02 4.09
N VAL A 151 11.42 0.96 4.49
CA VAL A 151 12.03 1.95 3.57
C VAL A 151 13.02 1.26 2.63
N LYS A 152 13.89 0.39 3.13
CA LYS A 152 14.86 -0.36 2.31
C LYS A 152 14.17 -1.20 1.24
N LEU A 153 13.14 -1.95 1.61
CA LEU A 153 12.33 -2.73 0.68
C LEU A 153 11.64 -1.83 -0.34
N THR A 154 11.03 -0.74 0.11
CA THR A 154 10.37 0.21 -0.80
C THR A 154 11.35 0.79 -1.81
N LYS A 155 12.57 1.17 -1.40
CA LYS A 155 13.63 1.62 -2.31
C LYS A 155 13.96 0.56 -3.37
N HIS A 156 14.01 -0.72 -2.99
CA HIS A 156 14.25 -1.82 -3.94
C HIS A 156 13.09 -1.98 -4.93
N LEU A 157 11.86 -1.96 -4.45
CA LEU A 157 10.67 -2.07 -5.29
C LEU A 157 10.55 -0.93 -6.29
N VAL A 158 10.79 0.33 -5.88
CA VAL A 158 10.69 1.49 -6.78
C VAL A 158 11.87 1.66 -7.74
N LYS A 159 12.93 0.88 -7.60
CA LYS A 159 14.05 0.88 -8.55
C LYS A 159 13.59 0.38 -9.92
N ASN A 160 12.76 -0.66 -9.95
CA ASN A 160 12.32 -1.35 -11.16
C ASN A 160 10.85 -1.08 -11.49
N TYR A 161 10.02 -0.75 -10.49
CA TYR A 161 8.59 -0.51 -10.65
C TYR A 161 8.22 0.88 -10.14
N ARG A 162 7.28 1.56 -10.82
CA ARG A 162 6.54 2.65 -10.18
C ARG A 162 5.70 2.03 -9.07
N PRO A 163 5.71 2.58 -7.84
CA PRO A 163 4.68 2.20 -6.89
C PRO A 163 3.35 2.57 -7.52
N VAL A 164 2.67 1.56 -7.96
CA VAL A 164 1.32 1.46 -8.51
C VAL A 164 0.75 2.73 -9.11
N SER A 165 1.08 2.99 -10.37
CA SER A 165 0.16 3.70 -11.24
C SER A 165 -0.79 2.64 -11.80
N TYR A 166 -2.06 2.62 -11.36
CA TYR A 166 -3.12 1.71 -11.81
C TYR A 166 -3.43 1.78 -13.32
N THR A 167 -2.69 2.56 -14.08
CA THR A 167 -2.94 2.81 -15.50
C THR A 167 -2.60 1.64 -16.42
N HIS A 168 -2.05 0.53 -15.91
CA HIS A 168 -1.62 -0.59 -16.75
C HIS A 168 -2.28 -1.95 -16.43
N LEU A 169 -3.17 -2.00 -15.45
CA LEU A 169 -4.10 -3.12 -15.32
C LEU A 169 -5.34 -2.82 -16.18
N ARG A 170 -5.21 -2.89 -17.49
CA ARG A 170 -6.36 -3.21 -18.34
C ARG A 170 -6.80 -4.60 -17.90
N ALA A 171 -7.99 -4.70 -17.35
CA ALA A 171 -8.70 -5.96 -17.34
C ALA A 171 -8.66 -6.50 -18.78
N HIS A 172 -8.07 -7.65 -19.00
CA HIS A 172 -8.40 -8.43 -20.16
C HIS A 172 -9.89 -8.75 -19.98
N GLU A 173 -10.72 -8.02 -20.72
CA GLU A 173 -12.08 -8.43 -21.00
C GLU A 173 -11.96 -9.83 -21.59
N THR A 174 -12.43 -10.82 -20.87
CA THR A 174 -12.74 -12.11 -21.45
C THR A 174 -13.91 -11.89 -22.37
N GLU A 175 -13.63 -11.75 -23.65
CA GLU A 175 -14.60 -12.05 -24.71
C GLU A 175 -14.88 -13.55 -24.67
N SER A 176 -16.11 -13.87 -24.40
CA SER A 176 -16.98 -14.89 -25.02
C SER A 176 -18.20 -15.14 -24.19
#